data_15d52427a7cec77433530c4914a5d119
#
_entry.id   15d52427a7cec77433530c4914a5d119
#
_cell.length_a   1.000
_cell.length_b   1.000
_cell.length_c   1.000
_cell.angle_alpha   90.00
_cell.angle_beta   90.00
_cell.angle_gamma   90.00
#
_symmetry.space_group_name_H-M   'P 1'
#
loop_
_entity.id
_entity.type
_entity.pdbx_description
1 polymer ?
#
loop_
_entity_poly.entity_id
_entity_poly.type
_entity_poly.pdbx_seq_one_letter_code
_entity_poly.pdbx_strand_id
1 'polypeptide(L)'
;MTKKHLFIDNLQYSNWSPKIFDEMKEGNLTAVHVTISYHENFRQTIENIIAWNKFIELYSDRIMHGRSAEDVRIAYDTNKTAIIFGFQNCSPIEENIALIEVLHQLGVRFMQLSYNNQSLLATGCYEINDPGITRFGKQAIKEMNRIGMVIDISHTSENSSFEAIKLSKRPIVISHANPDWWHPSKRNKSDSLIKEVTSSGGMIGFSIYPHHLKDGSNCTLESFSAMIAKSADRYGVDNLGIGSDICQNQPDNVVEWMRNGAWSKEIDYGEGSKNNSGFPNQPKWYSKTSDFPNILEGLKNVGFNNEECSKIMGLNWLKFYEGNFCGS
;
A
#
# COMPACT_ATOMS: atom_id res chain seq x y z
N MET A 1 19.69 3.17 -26.27
CA MET A 1 18.44 3.07 -25.52
C MET A 1 18.79 3.15 -24.05
N THR A 2 18.35 4.17 -23.33
CA THR A 2 18.48 4.27 -21.87
C THR A 2 17.74 3.07 -21.25
N LYS A 3 18.41 2.33 -20.38
CA LYS A 3 17.83 1.18 -19.72
C LYS A 3 16.62 1.65 -18.92
N LYS A 4 15.43 1.15 -19.26
CA LYS A 4 14.18 1.47 -18.55
C LYS A 4 14.31 1.01 -17.10
N HIS A 5 13.99 1.86 -16.13
CA HIS A 5 13.91 1.48 -14.73
C HIS A 5 12.62 0.70 -14.45
N LEU A 6 12.69 -0.29 -13.56
CA LEU A 6 11.53 -1.00 -13.06
C LEU A 6 11.04 -0.29 -11.81
N PHE A 7 9.90 0.40 -11.91
CA PHE A 7 9.29 1.14 -10.80
C PHE A 7 8.02 0.45 -10.31
N ILE A 8 7.89 0.31 -9.01
CA ILE A 8 6.70 -0.27 -8.36
C ILE A 8 6.22 0.69 -7.28
N ASP A 9 4.96 1.10 -7.38
CA ASP A 9 4.26 1.81 -6.33
C ASP A 9 3.30 0.85 -5.62
N ASN A 10 3.64 0.49 -4.39
CA ASN A 10 2.90 -0.56 -3.68
C ASN A 10 1.69 -0.04 -2.91
N LEU A 11 1.20 1.12 -3.20
CA LEU A 11 -0.18 1.54 -2.94
C LEU A 11 -0.56 2.84 -3.64
N GLN A 12 -1.72 2.80 -4.32
CA GLN A 12 -2.43 3.97 -4.82
C GLN A 12 -3.95 3.82 -4.65
N TYR A 13 -4.63 4.94 -4.43
CA TYR A 13 -6.09 5.04 -4.46
C TYR A 13 -6.53 6.28 -5.22
N SER A 14 -6.52 6.23 -6.52
CA SER A 14 -6.86 7.35 -7.39
C SER A 14 -8.28 7.22 -7.97
N ASN A 15 -8.87 8.33 -8.41
CA ASN A 15 -10.08 8.33 -9.22
C ASN A 15 -9.71 7.89 -10.65
N TRP A 16 -9.70 6.59 -10.86
CA TRP A 16 -9.12 5.92 -12.02
C TRP A 16 -9.73 6.37 -13.35
N SER A 17 -8.87 6.67 -14.30
CA SER A 17 -9.27 7.15 -15.63
C SER A 17 -8.17 6.85 -16.65
N PRO A 18 -8.48 6.88 -17.96
CA PRO A 18 -7.49 6.71 -19.02
C PRO A 18 -6.29 7.65 -18.87
N LYS A 19 -6.52 8.88 -18.42
CA LYS A 19 -5.47 9.88 -18.15
C LYS A 19 -4.48 9.37 -17.10
N ILE A 20 -4.96 8.78 -16.01
CA ILE A 20 -4.08 8.25 -14.95
C ILE A 20 -3.27 7.06 -15.48
N PHE A 21 -3.85 6.21 -16.35
CA PHE A 21 -3.11 5.12 -16.98
C PHE A 21 -2.01 5.63 -17.93
N ASP A 22 -2.25 6.74 -18.64
CA ASP A 22 -1.21 7.42 -19.42
C ASP A 22 -0.11 8.00 -18.49
N GLU A 23 -0.48 8.63 -17.38
CA GLU A 23 0.45 9.15 -16.39
C GLU A 23 1.29 8.06 -15.70
N MET A 24 0.71 6.84 -15.47
CA MET A 24 1.50 5.69 -15.00
C MET A 24 2.61 5.33 -16.00
N LYS A 25 2.29 5.34 -17.28
CA LYS A 25 3.25 5.06 -18.35
C LYS A 25 4.31 6.17 -18.46
N GLU A 26 3.91 7.45 -18.37
CA GLU A 26 4.82 8.60 -18.32
C GLU A 26 5.76 8.51 -17.10
N GLY A 27 5.24 8.09 -15.94
CA GLY A 27 6.00 7.86 -14.72
C GLY A 27 6.83 6.56 -14.72
N ASN A 28 6.84 5.80 -15.81
CA ASN A 28 7.52 4.50 -15.94
C ASN A 28 7.10 3.46 -14.89
N LEU A 29 5.88 3.53 -14.36
CA LEU A 29 5.38 2.56 -13.40
C LEU A 29 5.15 1.20 -14.06
N THR A 30 5.91 0.23 -13.64
CA THR A 30 5.82 -1.17 -14.09
C THR A 30 4.72 -1.93 -13.35
N ALA A 31 4.52 -1.64 -12.07
CA ALA A 31 3.40 -2.19 -11.29
C ALA A 31 2.86 -1.17 -10.30
N VAL A 32 1.55 -1.25 -10.05
CA VAL A 32 0.86 -0.45 -9.05
C VAL A 32 -0.10 -1.36 -8.26
N HIS A 33 0.05 -1.37 -6.94
CA HIS A 33 -0.94 -1.95 -6.04
C HIS A 33 -2.09 -0.95 -5.88
N VAL A 34 -3.28 -1.35 -6.27
CA VAL A 34 -4.48 -0.50 -6.22
C VAL A 34 -5.43 -0.99 -5.14
N THR A 35 -6.03 -0.04 -4.44
CA THR A 35 -7.07 -0.34 -3.45
C THR A 35 -8.38 -0.65 -4.15
N ILE A 36 -8.90 -1.86 -3.93
CA ILE A 36 -10.20 -2.32 -4.45
C ILE A 36 -11.31 -2.07 -3.42
N SER A 37 -10.98 -2.17 -2.14
CA SER A 37 -11.96 -2.10 -1.05
C SER A 37 -11.39 -1.48 0.22
N TYR A 38 -12.24 -0.71 0.91
CA TYR A 38 -12.05 -0.22 2.29
C TYR A 38 -13.11 -0.82 3.22
N HIS A 39 -14.36 -0.41 3.06
CA HIS A 39 -15.49 -0.80 3.91
C HIS A 39 -16.56 -1.58 3.15
N GLU A 40 -16.33 -1.84 1.88
CA GLU A 40 -17.21 -2.63 1.04
C GLU A 40 -17.35 -4.04 1.57
N ASN A 41 -18.58 -4.55 1.55
CA ASN A 41 -18.86 -5.96 1.75
C ASN A 41 -18.41 -6.80 0.53
N PHE A 42 -18.57 -8.12 0.61
CA PHE A 42 -18.17 -9.02 -0.48
C PHE A 42 -18.79 -8.64 -1.82
N ARG A 43 -20.11 -8.40 -1.87
CA ARG A 43 -20.83 -8.06 -3.12
C ARG A 43 -20.32 -6.77 -3.74
N GLN A 44 -20.20 -5.71 -2.96
CA GLN A 44 -19.68 -4.42 -3.42
C GLN A 44 -18.24 -4.54 -3.92
N THR A 45 -17.43 -5.37 -3.26
CA THR A 45 -16.05 -5.65 -3.68
C THR A 45 -16.01 -6.36 -5.03
N ILE A 46 -16.93 -7.31 -5.28
CA ILE A 46 -17.05 -7.96 -6.59
C ILE A 46 -17.41 -6.94 -7.68
N GLU A 47 -18.30 -5.98 -7.39
CA GLU A 47 -18.65 -4.90 -8.33
C GLU A 47 -17.42 -4.04 -8.68
N ASN A 48 -16.57 -3.73 -7.70
CA ASN A 48 -15.31 -3.02 -7.94
C ASN A 48 -14.31 -3.85 -8.78
N ILE A 49 -14.19 -5.15 -8.52
CA ILE A 49 -13.36 -6.05 -9.34
C ILE A 49 -13.88 -6.12 -10.78
N ILE A 50 -15.20 -6.20 -11.00
CA ILE A 50 -15.80 -6.17 -12.32
C ILE A 50 -15.47 -4.86 -13.06
N ALA A 51 -15.55 -3.72 -12.37
CA ALA A 51 -15.18 -2.43 -12.93
C ALA A 51 -13.70 -2.39 -13.36
N TRP A 52 -12.79 -2.90 -12.53
CA TRP A 52 -11.38 -3.01 -12.86
C TRP A 52 -11.10 -3.96 -14.04
N ASN A 53 -11.78 -5.11 -14.10
CA ASN A 53 -11.64 -6.03 -15.24
C ASN A 53 -12.04 -5.35 -16.55
N LYS A 54 -13.09 -4.51 -16.54
CA LYS A 54 -13.47 -3.68 -17.71
C LYS A 54 -12.39 -2.65 -18.06
N PHE A 55 -11.77 -1.98 -17.09
CA PHE A 55 -10.64 -1.09 -17.37
C PHE A 55 -9.48 -1.84 -18.01
N ILE A 56 -9.11 -3.00 -17.49
CA ILE A 56 -8.00 -3.80 -18.03
C ILE A 56 -8.29 -4.29 -19.45
N GLU A 57 -9.53 -4.65 -19.74
CA GLU A 57 -9.96 -5.01 -21.11
C GLU A 57 -9.88 -3.82 -22.05
N LEU A 58 -10.50 -2.68 -21.69
CA LEU A 58 -10.59 -1.48 -22.51
C LEU A 58 -9.24 -0.79 -22.76
N TYR A 59 -8.32 -0.86 -21.79
CA TYR A 59 -7.01 -0.20 -21.80
C TYR A 59 -5.86 -1.21 -21.77
N SER A 60 -6.07 -2.37 -22.41
CA SER A 60 -5.11 -3.47 -22.46
C SER A 60 -3.78 -3.14 -23.15
N ASP A 61 -3.72 -2.00 -23.84
CA ASP A 61 -2.49 -1.41 -24.40
C ASP A 61 -1.65 -0.64 -23.35
N ARG A 62 -2.18 -0.35 -22.17
CA ARG A 62 -1.59 0.45 -21.10
C ARG A 62 -1.41 -0.32 -19.79
N ILE A 63 -2.43 -1.09 -19.41
CA ILE A 63 -2.48 -1.81 -18.14
C ILE A 63 -2.78 -3.31 -18.35
N MET A 64 -2.43 -4.11 -17.36
CA MET A 64 -2.71 -5.54 -17.33
C MET A 64 -2.87 -6.03 -15.89
N HIS A 65 -3.42 -7.24 -15.69
CA HIS A 65 -3.44 -7.85 -14.35
C HIS A 65 -2.02 -8.11 -13.83
N GLY A 66 -1.81 -7.85 -12.53
CA GLY A 66 -0.61 -8.16 -11.76
C GLY A 66 -0.90 -9.21 -10.68
N ARG A 67 -1.01 -10.47 -11.06
CA ARG A 67 -1.33 -11.59 -10.15
C ARG A 67 -0.10 -12.35 -9.68
N SER A 68 1.02 -12.14 -10.35
CA SER A 68 2.30 -12.81 -10.08
C SER A 68 3.47 -11.86 -10.33
N ALA A 69 4.66 -12.22 -9.85
CA ALA A 69 5.90 -11.52 -10.19
C ALA A 69 6.20 -11.60 -11.70
N GLU A 70 5.78 -12.68 -12.36
CA GLU A 70 5.92 -12.83 -13.80
C GLU A 70 5.07 -11.83 -14.58
N ASP A 71 3.83 -11.54 -14.13
CA ASP A 71 3.01 -10.49 -14.75
C ASP A 71 3.70 -9.12 -14.67
N VAL A 72 4.43 -8.84 -13.58
CA VAL A 72 5.21 -7.59 -13.45
C VAL A 72 6.35 -7.56 -14.46
N ARG A 73 7.04 -8.69 -14.72
CA ARG A 73 8.08 -8.77 -15.76
C ARG A 73 7.50 -8.60 -17.15
N ILE A 74 6.39 -9.26 -17.45
CA ILE A 74 5.67 -9.11 -18.71
C ILE A 74 5.24 -7.65 -18.91
N ALA A 75 4.72 -6.99 -17.87
CA ALA A 75 4.37 -5.57 -17.94
C ALA A 75 5.59 -4.70 -18.26
N TYR A 76 6.72 -4.96 -17.63
CA TYR A 76 7.98 -4.27 -17.91
C TYR A 76 8.41 -4.45 -19.38
N ASP A 77 8.41 -5.67 -19.88
CA ASP A 77 8.86 -6.00 -21.24
C ASP A 77 7.91 -5.45 -22.32
N THR A 78 6.60 -5.42 -22.02
CA THR A 78 5.56 -4.93 -22.93
C THR A 78 5.22 -3.46 -22.77
N ASN A 79 5.93 -2.74 -21.89
CA ASN A 79 5.71 -1.33 -21.59
C ASN A 79 4.28 -1.00 -21.12
N LYS A 80 3.72 -1.87 -20.27
CA LYS A 80 2.44 -1.70 -19.58
C LYS A 80 2.65 -1.53 -18.08
N THR A 81 1.58 -1.26 -17.35
CA THR A 81 1.57 -1.28 -15.90
C THR A 81 0.76 -2.49 -15.40
N ALA A 82 1.38 -3.34 -14.59
CA ALA A 82 0.70 -4.43 -13.90
C ALA A 82 -0.13 -3.87 -12.73
N ILE A 83 -1.43 -4.13 -12.73
CA ILE A 83 -2.36 -3.69 -11.68
C ILE A 83 -2.52 -4.83 -10.68
N ILE A 84 -2.02 -4.62 -9.47
CA ILE A 84 -2.08 -5.57 -8.36
C ILE A 84 -3.27 -5.20 -7.48
N PHE A 85 -4.22 -6.11 -7.30
CA PHE A 85 -5.40 -5.86 -6.47
C PHE A 85 -5.11 -6.09 -4.98
N GLY A 86 -5.54 -5.17 -4.15
CA GLY A 86 -5.49 -5.33 -2.70
C GLY A 86 -6.61 -4.60 -1.97
N PHE A 87 -6.74 -4.93 -0.69
CA PHE A 87 -7.73 -4.34 0.21
C PHE A 87 -7.04 -3.62 1.35
N GLN A 88 -7.50 -2.41 1.64
CA GLN A 88 -7.04 -1.68 2.83
C GLN A 88 -7.81 -2.07 4.11
N ASN A 89 -8.72 -3.04 4.01
CA ASN A 89 -9.47 -3.59 5.15
C ASN A 89 -9.83 -5.05 4.90
N CYS A 90 -10.34 -5.73 5.91
CA CYS A 90 -10.84 -7.10 5.83
C CYS A 90 -12.37 -7.21 5.62
N SER A 91 -13.09 -6.11 5.47
CA SER A 91 -14.56 -6.12 5.33
C SER A 91 -15.09 -7.05 4.23
N PRO A 92 -14.39 -7.26 3.08
CA PRO A 92 -14.90 -8.18 2.05
C PRO A 92 -15.00 -9.64 2.46
N ILE A 93 -14.32 -10.08 3.52
CA ILE A 93 -14.45 -11.47 3.99
C ILE A 93 -15.64 -11.67 4.92
N GLU A 94 -16.28 -10.57 5.36
CA GLU A 94 -17.42 -10.60 6.26
C GLU A 94 -17.14 -11.51 7.49
N GLU A 95 -18.00 -12.49 7.77
CA GLU A 95 -17.80 -13.48 8.83
C GLU A 95 -17.41 -14.88 8.27
N ASN A 96 -16.86 -14.94 7.04
CA ASN A 96 -16.58 -16.20 6.35
C ASN A 96 -15.13 -16.26 5.84
N ILE A 97 -14.31 -17.05 6.50
CA ILE A 97 -12.91 -17.29 6.16
C ILE A 97 -12.73 -17.81 4.72
N ALA A 98 -13.66 -18.61 4.20
CA ALA A 98 -13.54 -19.17 2.84
C ALA A 98 -13.59 -18.10 1.75
N LEU A 99 -14.12 -16.90 2.03
CA LEU A 99 -14.10 -15.78 1.08
C LEU A 99 -12.68 -15.28 0.79
N ILE A 100 -11.72 -15.52 1.69
CA ILE A 100 -10.30 -15.15 1.47
C ILE A 100 -9.77 -15.88 0.22
N GLU A 101 -10.01 -17.19 0.12
CA GLU A 101 -9.58 -17.98 -1.04
C GLU A 101 -10.30 -17.54 -2.33
N VAL A 102 -11.61 -17.31 -2.27
CA VAL A 102 -12.41 -16.83 -3.41
C VAL A 102 -11.85 -15.49 -3.93
N LEU A 103 -11.58 -14.54 -3.05
CA LEU A 103 -11.03 -13.22 -3.41
C LEU A 103 -9.61 -13.35 -3.98
N HIS A 104 -8.79 -14.26 -3.44
CA HIS A 104 -7.46 -14.54 -3.99
C HIS A 104 -7.56 -15.12 -5.42
N GLN A 105 -8.49 -16.04 -5.69
CA GLN A 105 -8.73 -16.59 -7.03
C GLN A 105 -9.20 -15.50 -8.01
N LEU A 106 -9.92 -14.48 -7.54
CA LEU A 106 -10.30 -13.31 -8.33
C LEU A 106 -9.14 -12.33 -8.58
N GLY A 107 -7.96 -12.61 -8.07
CA GLY A 107 -6.74 -11.86 -8.36
C GLY A 107 -6.24 -10.94 -7.24
N VAL A 108 -6.89 -10.93 -6.08
CA VAL A 108 -6.42 -10.15 -4.92
C VAL A 108 -5.14 -10.74 -4.36
N ARG A 109 -4.16 -9.89 -4.04
CA ARG A 109 -2.85 -10.31 -3.52
C ARG A 109 -2.51 -9.75 -2.15
N PHE A 110 -3.12 -8.62 -1.77
CA PHE A 110 -2.92 -7.97 -0.48
C PHE A 110 -4.24 -7.83 0.27
N MET A 111 -4.23 -8.06 1.58
CA MET A 111 -5.35 -7.71 2.45
C MET A 111 -4.82 -7.19 3.79
N GLN A 112 -5.34 -6.03 4.20
CA GLN A 112 -5.10 -5.48 5.53
C GLN A 112 -6.03 -6.12 6.56
N LEU A 113 -5.54 -6.23 7.81
CA LEU A 113 -6.30 -6.81 8.91
C LEU A 113 -7.34 -5.84 9.47
N SER A 114 -7.14 -4.55 9.32
CA SER A 114 -8.02 -3.47 9.76
C SER A 114 -7.77 -2.20 8.97
N TYR A 115 -8.74 -1.30 8.92
CA TYR A 115 -8.58 0.06 8.40
C TYR A 115 -8.95 1.06 9.49
N ASN A 116 -7.95 1.72 10.07
CA ASN A 116 -8.06 2.76 11.10
C ASN A 116 -8.79 2.33 12.39
N ASN A 117 -9.96 1.71 12.28
CA ASN A 117 -10.85 1.34 13.38
C ASN A 117 -10.75 -0.16 13.72
N GLN A 118 -11.47 -0.58 14.77
CA GLN A 118 -11.59 -2.01 15.11
C GLN A 118 -12.28 -2.77 13.98
N SER A 119 -11.63 -3.87 13.54
CA SER A 119 -12.22 -4.85 12.62
C SER A 119 -12.58 -6.15 13.33
N LEU A 120 -13.14 -7.10 12.60
CA LEU A 120 -13.34 -8.47 13.09
C LEU A 120 -12.01 -9.22 13.32
N LEU A 121 -10.90 -8.79 12.70
CA LEU A 121 -9.60 -9.47 12.76
C LEU A 121 -8.63 -8.85 13.77
N ALA A 122 -8.55 -7.51 13.79
CA ALA A 122 -7.51 -6.77 14.48
C ALA A 122 -7.97 -5.37 14.84
N THR A 123 -7.18 -4.70 15.66
CA THR A 123 -7.41 -3.31 16.04
C THR A 123 -6.74 -2.36 15.06
N GLY A 124 -7.42 -1.29 14.69
CA GLY A 124 -6.90 -0.23 13.82
C GLY A 124 -6.12 0.84 14.60
N CYS A 125 -5.27 1.58 13.89
CA CYS A 125 -4.31 2.52 14.48
C CYS A 125 -4.94 3.74 15.17
N TYR A 126 -6.22 4.05 14.96
CA TYR A 126 -6.91 5.15 15.64
C TYR A 126 -7.63 4.73 16.92
N GLU A 127 -7.74 3.43 17.19
CA GLU A 127 -8.34 2.95 18.43
C GLU A 127 -7.50 3.30 19.66
N ILE A 128 -8.18 3.51 20.79
CA ILE A 128 -7.52 3.84 22.05
C ILE A 128 -6.95 2.59 22.71
N ASN A 129 -7.70 1.47 22.65
CA ASN A 129 -7.30 0.20 23.24
C ASN A 129 -6.94 -0.78 22.13
N ASP A 130 -5.79 -1.43 22.25
CA ASP A 130 -5.31 -2.44 21.32
C ASP A 130 -5.19 -3.80 22.00
N PRO A 131 -6.27 -4.61 22.02
CA PRO A 131 -6.27 -5.95 22.61
C PRO A 131 -5.57 -7.01 21.75
N GLY A 132 -5.06 -6.65 20.55
CA GLY A 132 -4.38 -7.59 19.65
C GLY A 132 -5.30 -8.27 18.64
N ILE A 133 -4.88 -9.44 18.17
CA ILE A 133 -5.56 -10.22 17.14
C ILE A 133 -6.72 -11.05 17.72
N THR A 134 -7.89 -10.95 17.11
CA THR A 134 -9.07 -11.72 17.53
C THR A 134 -8.94 -13.22 17.22
N ARG A 135 -9.85 -14.05 17.76
CA ARG A 135 -9.92 -15.46 17.36
C ARG A 135 -10.16 -15.65 15.87
N PHE A 136 -11.02 -14.81 15.28
CA PHE A 136 -11.30 -14.81 13.85
C PHE A 136 -10.08 -14.36 13.07
N GLY A 137 -9.37 -13.32 13.54
CA GLY A 137 -8.11 -12.84 12.97
C GLY A 137 -7.02 -13.92 12.90
N LYS A 138 -6.90 -14.77 13.95
CA LYS A 138 -5.95 -15.91 13.93
C LYS A 138 -6.26 -16.92 12.83
N GLN A 139 -7.55 -17.19 12.56
CA GLN A 139 -7.96 -18.07 11.48
C GLN A 139 -7.73 -17.40 10.11
N ALA A 140 -8.03 -16.12 9.98
CA ALA A 140 -7.78 -15.36 8.76
C ALA A 140 -6.28 -15.32 8.39
N ILE A 141 -5.40 -15.04 9.35
CA ILE A 141 -3.93 -15.08 9.15
C ILE A 141 -3.48 -16.46 8.67
N LYS A 142 -3.99 -17.53 9.28
CA LYS A 142 -3.67 -18.90 8.87
C LYS A 142 -4.09 -19.17 7.43
N GLU A 143 -5.28 -18.73 7.04
CA GLU A 143 -5.82 -18.92 5.70
C GLU A 143 -5.07 -18.09 4.67
N MET A 144 -4.79 -16.81 4.95
CA MET A 144 -3.96 -15.95 4.11
C MET A 144 -2.58 -16.57 3.86
N ASN A 145 -1.95 -17.12 4.89
CA ASN A 145 -0.67 -17.82 4.77
C ASN A 145 -0.78 -19.07 3.89
N ARG A 146 -1.88 -19.84 4.00
CA ARG A 146 -2.11 -21.05 3.22
C ARG A 146 -2.16 -20.77 1.72
N ILE A 147 -2.86 -19.72 1.33
CA ILE A 147 -3.09 -19.41 -0.10
C ILE A 147 -2.07 -18.44 -0.70
N GLY A 148 -1.24 -17.78 0.13
CA GLY A 148 -0.28 -16.78 -0.34
C GLY A 148 -0.87 -15.38 -0.54
N MET A 149 -1.94 -15.04 0.17
CA MET A 149 -2.39 -13.66 0.27
C MET A 149 -1.50 -12.90 1.25
N VAL A 150 -0.90 -11.80 0.81
CA VAL A 150 -0.01 -10.98 1.64
C VAL A 150 -0.79 -10.25 2.72
N ILE A 151 -0.33 -10.36 3.95
CA ILE A 151 -0.86 -9.61 5.09
C ILE A 151 -0.21 -8.24 5.12
N ASP A 152 -1.02 -7.18 5.11
CA ASP A 152 -0.58 -5.81 5.24
C ASP A 152 -1.08 -5.21 6.56
N ILE A 153 -0.17 -4.58 7.32
CA ILE A 153 -0.46 -3.99 8.63
C ILE A 153 -0.36 -2.45 8.63
N SER A 154 -0.43 -1.81 7.47
CA SER A 154 -0.28 -0.36 7.38
C SER A 154 -1.26 0.43 8.24
N HIS A 155 -2.52 -0.02 8.37
CA HIS A 155 -3.54 0.60 9.22
C HIS A 155 -3.76 -0.10 10.57
N THR A 156 -3.02 -1.19 10.84
CA THR A 156 -3.16 -1.96 12.07
C THR A 156 -2.40 -1.28 13.22
N SER A 157 -2.95 -1.32 14.43
CA SER A 157 -2.34 -0.79 15.65
C SER A 157 -1.10 -1.60 16.07
N GLU A 158 -0.34 -1.07 17.00
CA GLU A 158 1.00 -1.56 17.36
C GLU A 158 0.98 -3.01 17.89
N ASN A 159 0.19 -3.28 18.95
CA ASN A 159 0.13 -4.63 19.56
C ASN A 159 -0.45 -5.66 18.60
N SER A 160 -1.53 -5.30 17.89
CA SER A 160 -2.12 -6.16 16.85
C SER A 160 -1.12 -6.49 15.74
N SER A 161 -0.27 -5.53 15.36
CA SER A 161 0.79 -5.73 14.37
C SER A 161 1.85 -6.72 14.83
N PHE A 162 2.37 -6.59 16.05
CA PHE A 162 3.33 -7.54 16.63
C PHE A 162 2.73 -8.94 16.75
N GLU A 163 1.47 -9.05 17.21
CA GLU A 163 0.80 -10.34 17.27
C GLU A 163 0.61 -10.96 15.88
N ALA A 164 0.26 -10.17 14.86
CA ALA A 164 0.13 -10.64 13.49
C ALA A 164 1.45 -11.20 12.96
N ILE A 165 2.57 -10.50 13.18
CA ILE A 165 3.91 -10.97 12.78
C ILE A 165 4.24 -12.31 13.46
N LYS A 166 4.00 -12.40 14.76
CA LYS A 166 4.25 -13.62 15.54
C LYS A 166 3.40 -14.81 15.09
N LEU A 167 2.18 -14.57 14.63
CA LEU A 167 1.25 -15.61 14.19
C LEU A 167 1.47 -16.01 12.73
N SER A 168 2.00 -15.12 11.91
CA SER A 168 2.22 -15.37 10.49
C SER A 168 3.41 -16.30 10.27
N LYS A 169 3.25 -17.21 9.31
CA LYS A 169 4.35 -18.07 8.81
C LYS A 169 4.99 -17.53 7.54
N ARG A 170 4.49 -16.41 7.03
CA ARG A 170 5.00 -15.71 5.85
C ARG A 170 5.35 -14.28 6.23
N PRO A 171 6.27 -13.63 5.50
CA PRO A 171 6.58 -12.23 5.72
C PRO A 171 5.32 -11.35 5.61
N ILE A 172 5.22 -10.39 6.53
CA ILE A 172 4.15 -9.37 6.56
C ILE A 172 4.72 -8.06 6.03
N VAL A 173 3.86 -7.20 5.48
CA VAL A 173 4.30 -5.90 4.96
C VAL A 173 3.63 -4.73 5.66
N ILE A 174 4.30 -3.59 5.58
CA ILE A 174 3.75 -2.26 5.73
C ILE A 174 3.76 -1.66 4.32
N SER A 175 2.63 -1.75 3.60
CA SER A 175 2.59 -1.33 2.19
C SER A 175 2.78 0.18 2.02
N HIS A 176 2.30 0.99 2.99
CA HIS A 176 2.34 2.45 2.96
C HIS A 176 2.31 3.08 4.36
N ALA A 177 3.45 3.41 4.91
CA ALA A 177 3.60 4.20 6.13
C ALA A 177 5.04 4.72 6.25
N ASN A 178 5.27 5.63 7.20
CA ASN A 178 6.58 6.18 7.47
C ASN A 178 7.02 5.86 8.91
N PRO A 179 8.29 6.07 9.27
CA PRO A 179 8.75 5.91 10.65
C PRO A 179 8.22 7.03 11.56
N ASP A 180 7.72 6.67 12.74
CA ASP A 180 7.24 7.64 13.74
C ASP A 180 8.38 8.48 14.34
N TRP A 181 9.60 7.96 14.39
CA TRP A 181 10.78 8.70 14.82
C TRP A 181 11.18 9.85 13.89
N TRP A 182 10.68 9.83 12.63
CA TRP A 182 10.84 10.95 11.69
C TRP A 182 9.69 11.94 11.78
N HIS A 183 8.47 11.43 11.84
CA HIS A 183 7.25 12.19 12.00
C HIS A 183 6.23 11.40 12.82
N PRO A 184 5.97 11.77 14.09
CA PRO A 184 5.00 11.06 14.90
C PRO A 184 3.59 11.28 14.39
N SER A 185 2.92 10.18 14.05
CA SER A 185 1.49 10.12 13.72
C SER A 185 0.95 8.74 14.06
N LYS A 186 -0.37 8.61 14.24
CA LYS A 186 -0.99 7.30 14.51
C LYS A 186 -0.86 6.31 13.34
N ARG A 187 -0.63 6.83 12.13
CA ARG A 187 -0.43 6.02 10.91
C ARG A 187 1.01 5.57 10.72
N ASN A 188 1.96 6.32 11.23
CA ASN A 188 3.36 5.97 11.15
C ASN A 188 3.70 4.86 12.13
N LYS A 189 4.78 4.15 11.88
CA LYS A 189 5.14 2.92 12.59
C LYS A 189 6.37 3.12 13.47
N SER A 190 6.36 2.47 14.61
CA SER A 190 7.51 2.53 15.54
C SER A 190 8.76 1.90 14.93
N ASP A 191 9.93 2.35 15.40
CA ASP A 191 11.23 1.79 15.01
C ASP A 191 11.30 0.28 15.29
N SER A 192 10.74 -0.16 16.41
CA SER A 192 10.68 -1.57 16.79
C SER A 192 9.83 -2.41 15.84
N LEU A 193 8.66 -1.89 15.43
CA LEU A 193 7.78 -2.61 14.52
C LEU A 193 8.40 -2.71 13.11
N ILE A 194 8.99 -1.62 12.61
CA ILE A 194 9.67 -1.65 11.30
C ILE A 194 10.83 -2.65 11.31
N LYS A 195 11.63 -2.67 12.38
CA LYS A 195 12.71 -3.66 12.54
C LYS A 195 12.19 -5.09 12.53
N GLU A 196 11.11 -5.36 13.25
CA GLU A 196 10.52 -6.71 13.30
C GLU A 196 10.01 -7.14 11.91
N VAL A 197 9.30 -6.26 11.18
CA VAL A 197 8.85 -6.53 9.81
C VAL A 197 10.03 -6.80 8.89
N THR A 198 11.03 -5.93 8.85
CA THR A 198 12.15 -6.06 7.92
C THR A 198 13.06 -7.25 8.26
N SER A 199 13.30 -7.53 9.54
CA SER A 199 14.11 -8.69 9.96
C SER A 199 13.43 -10.03 9.70
N SER A 200 12.10 -10.07 9.63
CA SER A 200 11.33 -11.26 9.24
C SER A 200 11.16 -11.43 7.72
N GLY A 201 11.85 -10.63 6.91
CA GLY A 201 11.78 -10.67 5.44
C GLY A 201 10.59 -9.92 4.85
N GLY A 202 9.89 -9.14 5.66
CA GLY A 202 8.82 -8.26 5.22
C GLY A 202 9.33 -6.97 4.58
N MET A 203 8.43 -6.12 4.14
CA MET A 203 8.73 -4.87 3.42
C MET A 203 8.08 -3.67 4.10
N ILE A 204 8.71 -2.50 3.98
CA ILE A 204 8.07 -1.21 4.21
C ILE A 204 8.04 -0.38 2.93
N GLY A 205 6.84 0.10 2.54
CA GLY A 205 6.63 1.09 1.48
C GLY A 205 6.47 2.47 2.08
N PHE A 206 7.35 3.41 1.69
CA PHE A 206 7.28 4.78 2.18
C PHE A 206 6.13 5.55 1.55
N SER A 207 5.30 6.14 2.40
CA SER A 207 4.12 6.91 2.03
C SER A 207 4.46 8.37 1.73
N ILE A 208 3.81 8.93 0.71
CA ILE A 208 3.89 10.35 0.36
C ILE A 208 2.57 11.06 0.76
N TYR A 209 1.65 10.35 1.40
CA TYR A 209 0.43 10.98 1.91
C TYR A 209 0.76 12.06 2.94
N PRO A 210 0.29 13.31 2.79
CA PRO A 210 0.81 14.46 3.55
C PRO A 210 0.73 14.32 5.06
N HIS A 211 -0.30 13.69 5.62
CA HIS A 211 -0.38 13.47 7.08
C HIS A 211 0.66 12.49 7.63
N HIS A 212 1.32 11.73 6.77
CA HIS A 212 2.42 10.82 7.15
C HIS A 212 3.80 11.48 7.06
N LEU A 213 3.86 12.69 6.48
CA LEU A 213 5.11 13.39 6.17
C LEU A 213 5.42 14.48 7.22
N LYS A 214 6.68 14.63 7.56
CA LYS A 214 7.16 15.82 8.22
C LYS A 214 6.93 17.01 7.30
N ASP A 215 6.33 18.07 7.83
CA ASP A 215 5.93 19.29 7.11
C ASP A 215 4.72 19.09 6.14
N GLY A 216 4.06 17.94 6.15
CA GLY A 216 2.82 17.67 5.41
C GLY A 216 2.96 17.98 3.92
N SER A 217 2.03 18.78 3.38
CA SER A 217 2.03 19.22 1.98
C SER A 217 3.24 20.09 1.57
N ASN A 218 3.99 20.60 2.56
CA ASN A 218 5.23 21.37 2.32
C ASN A 218 6.49 20.49 2.38
N CYS A 219 6.34 19.18 2.60
CA CYS A 219 7.46 18.25 2.58
C CYS A 219 8.25 18.37 1.28
N THR A 220 9.56 18.58 1.40
CA THR A 220 10.45 18.65 0.24
C THR A 220 10.91 17.25 -0.18
N LEU A 221 11.29 17.08 -1.44
CA LEU A 221 11.88 15.84 -1.96
C LEU A 221 13.14 15.47 -1.16
N GLU A 222 13.95 16.45 -0.78
CA GLU A 222 15.14 16.27 0.04
C GLU A 222 14.79 15.69 1.44
N SER A 223 13.76 16.25 2.11
CA SER A 223 13.30 15.76 3.42
C SER A 223 12.79 14.33 3.33
N PHE A 224 11.99 13.99 2.32
CA PHE A 224 11.50 12.64 2.07
C PHE A 224 12.64 11.65 1.82
N SER A 225 13.57 12.03 0.94
CA SER A 225 14.72 11.17 0.60
C SER A 225 15.68 10.99 1.78
N ALA A 226 15.89 12.04 2.61
CA ALA A 226 16.68 11.95 3.83
C ALA A 226 16.05 10.98 4.87
N MET A 227 14.70 10.92 4.95
CA MET A 227 14.01 9.93 5.76
C MET A 227 14.34 8.51 5.30
N ILE A 228 14.30 8.28 3.98
CA ILE A 228 14.62 6.96 3.40
C ILE A 228 16.09 6.60 3.67
N ALA A 229 17.03 7.55 3.51
CA ALA A 229 18.44 7.30 3.78
C ALA A 229 18.68 6.90 5.24
N LYS A 230 18.08 7.62 6.21
CA LYS A 230 18.14 7.25 7.62
C LYS A 230 17.44 5.92 7.94
N SER A 231 16.42 5.56 7.18
CA SER A 231 15.77 4.25 7.30
C SER A 231 16.67 3.13 6.77
N ALA A 232 17.40 3.38 5.69
CA ALA A 232 18.38 2.44 5.16
C ALA A 232 19.53 2.17 6.15
N ASP A 233 20.00 3.21 6.83
CA ASP A 233 20.99 3.06 7.91
C ASP A 233 20.49 2.18 9.08
N ARG A 234 19.17 2.19 9.35
CA ARG A 234 18.55 1.46 10.47
C ARG A 234 18.14 0.04 10.12
N TYR A 235 17.62 -0.16 8.92
CA TYR A 235 16.93 -1.40 8.51
C TYR A 235 17.61 -2.11 7.34
N GLY A 236 18.63 -1.52 6.73
CA GLY A 236 19.18 -1.96 5.45
C GLY A 236 18.32 -1.54 4.26
N VAL A 237 18.85 -1.69 3.05
CA VAL A 237 18.19 -1.25 1.80
C VAL A 237 17.20 -2.30 1.27
N ASP A 238 17.45 -3.59 1.53
CA ASP A 238 16.80 -4.72 0.82
C ASP A 238 15.31 -4.90 1.13
N ASN A 239 14.79 -4.26 2.19
CA ASN A 239 13.39 -4.36 2.61
C ASN A 239 12.64 -3.02 2.50
N LEU A 240 13.23 -2.03 1.81
CA LEU A 240 12.66 -0.72 1.60
C LEU A 240 12.05 -0.61 0.21
N GLY A 241 10.92 0.08 0.11
CA GLY A 241 10.23 0.36 -1.15
C GLY A 241 9.37 1.61 -1.07
N ILE A 242 8.60 1.85 -2.12
CA ILE A 242 7.64 2.97 -2.17
C ILE A 242 6.23 2.39 -2.15
N GLY A 243 5.34 3.05 -1.40
CA GLY A 243 3.90 2.88 -1.41
C GLY A 243 3.28 4.26 -1.21
N SER A 244 3.16 5.01 -2.32
CA SER A 244 2.94 6.47 -2.28
C SER A 244 1.69 6.90 -1.56
N ASP A 245 0.66 6.06 -1.56
CA ASP A 245 -0.66 6.36 -1.00
C ASP A 245 -1.30 7.59 -1.68
N ILE A 246 -0.99 7.81 -2.96
CA ILE A 246 -1.55 8.92 -3.71
C ILE A 246 -3.04 8.71 -3.98
N CYS A 247 -3.83 9.76 -3.68
CA CYS A 247 -5.27 9.80 -3.87
C CYS A 247 -5.65 10.77 -5.00
N GLN A 248 -5.03 10.59 -6.16
CA GLN A 248 -5.14 11.53 -7.27
C GLN A 248 -6.58 11.67 -7.79
N ASN A 249 -7.06 12.91 -7.89
CA ASN A 249 -8.39 13.28 -8.40
C ASN A 249 -9.58 12.68 -7.62
N GLN A 250 -9.39 12.20 -6.40
CA GLN A 250 -10.48 11.74 -5.55
C GLN A 250 -11.30 12.94 -5.04
N PRO A 251 -12.63 12.85 -5.07
CA PRO A 251 -13.48 13.88 -4.50
C PRO A 251 -13.52 13.84 -2.96
N ASP A 252 -13.77 14.97 -2.33
CA ASP A 252 -13.73 15.11 -0.86
C ASP A 252 -14.69 14.16 -0.11
N ASN A 253 -15.84 13.84 -0.70
CA ASN A 253 -16.80 12.90 -0.10
C ASN A 253 -16.26 11.47 0.04
N VAL A 254 -15.25 11.10 -0.74
CA VAL A 254 -14.55 9.81 -0.59
C VAL A 254 -13.75 9.78 0.70
N VAL A 255 -13.13 10.91 1.09
CA VAL A 255 -12.41 11.01 2.37
C VAL A 255 -13.36 10.82 3.55
N GLU A 256 -14.52 11.44 3.51
CA GLU A 256 -15.54 11.28 4.54
C GLU A 256 -15.94 9.81 4.69
N TRP A 257 -16.24 9.14 3.57
CA TRP A 257 -16.56 7.72 3.57
C TRP A 257 -15.41 6.83 4.08
N MET A 258 -14.17 7.08 3.66
CA MET A 258 -12.99 6.34 4.13
C MET A 258 -12.81 6.44 5.65
N ARG A 259 -13.11 7.61 6.25
CA ARG A 259 -12.95 7.85 7.69
C ARG A 259 -14.10 7.28 8.51
N ASN A 260 -15.32 7.40 8.01
CA ASN A 260 -16.52 7.07 8.79
C ASN A 260 -17.04 5.64 8.53
N GLY A 261 -16.77 5.08 7.36
CA GLY A 261 -17.36 3.80 6.95
C GLY A 261 -18.88 3.89 6.78
N ALA A 262 -19.51 2.72 6.68
CA ALA A 262 -20.96 2.62 6.49
C ALA A 262 -21.76 2.67 7.81
N TRP A 263 -21.11 2.60 8.96
CA TRP A 263 -21.75 2.43 10.27
C TRP A 263 -21.62 3.65 11.18
N SER A 264 -20.68 4.55 10.95
CA SER A 264 -20.47 5.72 11.79
C SER A 264 -21.49 6.80 11.47
N LYS A 265 -22.07 7.42 12.51
CA LYS A 265 -22.95 8.58 12.39
C LYS A 265 -22.23 9.89 12.68
N GLU A 266 -21.11 9.83 13.35
CA GLU A 266 -20.27 10.97 13.68
C GLU A 266 -19.09 11.03 12.72
N ILE A 267 -18.79 12.22 12.23
CA ILE A 267 -17.69 12.41 11.29
C ILE A 267 -16.35 12.34 12.04
N ASP A 268 -15.56 11.33 11.76
CA ASP A 268 -14.16 11.26 12.15
C ASP A 268 -13.29 11.91 11.07
N TYR A 269 -12.63 12.99 11.41
CA TYR A 269 -11.73 13.69 10.49
C TYR A 269 -10.32 13.08 10.46
N GLY A 270 -10.05 12.04 11.26
CA GLY A 270 -8.72 11.45 11.38
C GLY A 270 -7.68 12.49 11.76
N GLU A 271 -6.64 12.64 10.96
CA GLU A 271 -5.60 13.67 11.12
C GLU A 271 -5.96 15.01 10.47
N GLY A 272 -7.13 15.11 9.80
CA GLY A 272 -7.69 16.35 9.28
C GLY A 272 -8.50 17.12 10.33
N SER A 273 -9.42 17.98 9.87
CA SER A 273 -10.31 18.76 10.74
C SER A 273 -11.60 19.09 10.02
N LYS A 274 -12.60 19.57 10.76
CA LYS A 274 -13.87 20.06 10.19
C LYS A 274 -13.67 21.13 9.11
N ASN A 275 -12.66 21.97 9.27
CA ASN A 275 -12.34 23.05 8.33
C ASN A 275 -11.44 22.61 7.18
N ASN A 276 -10.88 21.39 7.24
CA ASN A 276 -10.06 20.78 6.21
C ASN A 276 -10.39 19.29 6.14
N SER A 277 -11.62 19.00 5.68
CA SER A 277 -12.21 17.66 5.68
C SER A 277 -11.84 16.82 4.47
N GLY A 278 -11.33 17.43 3.40
CA GLY A 278 -10.95 16.76 2.15
C GLY A 278 -9.55 16.14 2.18
N PHE A 279 -9.10 15.71 1.01
CA PHE A 279 -7.71 15.28 0.83
C PHE A 279 -6.75 16.46 0.99
N PRO A 280 -5.65 16.28 1.75
CA PRO A 280 -4.63 17.31 1.81
C PRO A 280 -3.95 17.47 0.43
N ASN A 281 -3.50 18.70 0.12
CA ASN A 281 -2.72 18.93 -1.10
C ASN A 281 -1.45 18.10 -1.07
N GLN A 282 -1.14 17.42 -2.15
CA GLN A 282 0.11 16.67 -2.30
C GLN A 282 1.33 17.60 -2.30
N PRO A 283 2.52 17.13 -1.90
CA PRO A 283 3.76 17.86 -2.07
C PRO A 283 3.96 18.25 -3.54
N LYS A 284 4.46 19.45 -3.81
CA LYS A 284 4.62 19.97 -5.19
C LYS A 284 5.44 19.07 -6.11
N TRP A 285 6.38 18.32 -5.56
CA TRP A 285 7.25 17.42 -6.31
C TRP A 285 6.60 16.05 -6.61
N TYR A 286 5.43 15.75 -5.98
CA TYR A 286 4.69 14.52 -6.19
C TYR A 286 3.18 14.78 -6.11
N SER A 287 2.61 15.30 -7.18
CA SER A 287 1.19 15.68 -7.25
C SER A 287 0.35 14.75 -8.12
N LYS A 288 0.99 13.96 -8.94
CA LYS A 288 0.38 12.99 -9.86
C LYS A 288 1.29 11.79 -10.08
N THR A 289 0.73 10.73 -10.58
CA THR A 289 1.42 9.44 -10.79
C THR A 289 2.64 9.55 -11.71
N SER A 290 2.63 10.45 -12.69
CA SER A 290 3.79 10.68 -13.57
C SER A 290 4.98 11.36 -12.89
N ASP A 291 4.82 11.86 -11.66
CA ASP A 291 5.91 12.46 -10.88
C ASP A 291 6.79 11.40 -10.15
N PHE A 292 6.45 10.12 -10.24
CA PHE A 292 7.16 9.04 -9.56
C PHE A 292 8.68 9.02 -9.80
N PRO A 293 9.19 9.34 -11.00
CA PRO A 293 10.64 9.43 -11.25
C PRO A 293 11.38 10.46 -10.38
N ASN A 294 10.69 11.48 -9.84
CA ASN A 294 11.32 12.47 -8.96
C ASN A 294 11.90 11.83 -7.70
N ILE A 295 11.32 10.72 -7.24
CA ILE A 295 11.83 9.96 -6.08
C ILE A 295 13.24 9.45 -6.38
N LEU A 296 13.48 8.92 -7.59
CA LEU A 296 14.81 8.44 -8.01
C LEU A 296 15.87 9.54 -7.92
N GLU A 297 15.52 10.76 -8.35
CA GLU A 297 16.43 11.93 -8.26
C GLU A 297 16.71 12.29 -6.79
N GLY A 298 15.67 12.25 -5.96
CA GLY A 298 15.83 12.49 -4.52
C GLY A 298 16.75 11.46 -3.84
N LEU A 299 16.59 10.16 -4.17
CA LEU A 299 17.46 9.10 -3.64
C LEU A 299 18.92 9.29 -4.05
N LYS A 300 19.20 9.65 -5.30
CA LYS A 300 20.56 9.95 -5.77
C LYS A 300 21.16 11.14 -5.05
N ASN A 301 20.37 12.19 -4.82
CA ASN A 301 20.84 13.41 -4.16
C ASN A 301 21.23 13.17 -2.69
N VAL A 302 20.65 12.18 -2.01
CA VAL A 302 21.03 11.81 -0.65
C VAL A 302 22.10 10.71 -0.58
N GLY A 303 22.66 10.29 -1.74
CA GLY A 303 23.86 9.45 -1.81
C GLY A 303 23.64 7.99 -2.12
N PHE A 304 22.40 7.53 -2.41
CA PHE A 304 22.18 6.16 -2.88
C PHE A 304 22.83 5.92 -4.25
N ASN A 305 23.52 4.81 -4.41
CA ASN A 305 24.03 4.37 -5.69
C ASN A 305 22.92 3.82 -6.60
N ASN A 306 23.24 3.54 -7.87
CA ASN A 306 22.25 3.10 -8.85
C ASN A 306 21.59 1.76 -8.49
N GLU A 307 22.31 0.85 -7.84
CA GLU A 307 21.77 -0.44 -7.42
C GLU A 307 20.78 -0.28 -6.28
N GLU A 308 21.13 0.50 -5.26
CA GLU A 308 20.25 0.83 -4.12
C GLU A 308 19.00 1.58 -4.57
N CYS A 309 19.16 2.55 -5.47
CA CYS A 309 18.02 3.23 -6.08
C CYS A 309 17.08 2.23 -6.80
N SER A 310 17.63 1.32 -7.60
CA SER A 310 16.81 0.32 -8.31
C SER A 310 16.09 -0.63 -7.35
N LYS A 311 16.73 -1.01 -6.24
CA LYS A 311 16.13 -1.82 -5.18
C LYS A 311 14.93 -1.10 -4.57
N ILE A 312 15.11 0.13 -4.07
CA ILE A 312 14.06 0.91 -3.40
C ILE A 312 12.91 1.24 -4.37
N MET A 313 13.23 1.61 -5.61
CA MET A 313 12.22 2.01 -6.60
C MET A 313 11.36 0.87 -7.13
N GLY A 314 11.76 -0.41 -6.93
CA GLY A 314 10.90 -1.50 -7.38
C GLY A 314 11.47 -2.91 -7.24
N LEU A 315 12.79 -3.15 -7.36
CA LEU A 315 13.33 -4.51 -7.35
C LEU A 315 13.09 -5.24 -6.03
N ASN A 316 13.08 -4.55 -4.89
CA ASN A 316 12.77 -5.16 -3.60
C ASN A 316 11.32 -5.67 -3.56
N TRP A 317 10.34 -4.88 -4.06
CA TRP A 317 8.96 -5.32 -4.19
C TRP A 317 8.83 -6.51 -5.14
N LEU A 318 9.50 -6.47 -6.31
CA LEU A 318 9.46 -7.58 -7.25
C LEU A 318 9.99 -8.86 -6.61
N LYS A 319 11.14 -8.80 -5.92
CA LYS A 319 11.71 -9.92 -5.18
C LYS A 319 10.77 -10.45 -4.09
N PHE A 320 10.09 -9.53 -3.38
CA PHE A 320 9.09 -9.90 -2.39
C PHE A 320 7.91 -10.65 -3.04
N TYR A 321 7.42 -10.19 -4.20
CA TYR A 321 6.34 -10.87 -4.92
C TYR A 321 6.74 -12.27 -5.39
N GLU A 322 8.00 -12.46 -5.85
CA GLU A 322 8.53 -13.77 -6.24
C GLU A 322 8.42 -14.81 -5.12
N GLY A 323 8.69 -14.40 -3.89
CA GLY A 323 8.64 -15.28 -2.71
C GLY A 323 7.23 -15.46 -2.12
N ASN A 324 6.29 -14.55 -2.39
CA ASN A 324 5.05 -14.45 -1.63
C ASN A 324 3.77 -14.53 -2.45
N PHE A 325 3.76 -14.14 -3.72
CA PHE A 325 2.62 -14.39 -4.60
C PHE A 325 2.68 -15.85 -5.05
N CYS A 326 2.04 -16.74 -4.30
CA CYS A 326 1.92 -18.13 -4.73
C CYS A 326 1.08 -18.15 -6.01
N GLY A 327 1.64 -18.64 -7.09
CA GLY A 327 0.88 -18.89 -8.30
C GLY A 327 -0.22 -19.90 -8.02
N SER A 328 -1.42 -19.59 -8.48
CA SER A 328 -2.51 -20.56 -8.60
C SER A 328 -2.17 -21.56 -9.69
#